data_233e621e064060ef55ba874617ba09b5
#
_entry.id   233e621e064060ef55ba874617ba09b5
#
_cell.length_a   1.000
_cell.length_b   1.000
_cell.length_c   1.000
_cell.angle_alpha   90.00
_cell.angle_beta   90.00
_cell.angle_gamma   90.00
#
_symmetry.space_group_name_H-M   'P 1'
#
loop_
_entity.id
_entity.type
_entity.pdbx_description
1 polymer ?
#
loop_
_entity_poly.entity_id
_entity_poly.type
_entity_poly.pdbx_seq_one_letter_code
_entity_poly.pdbx_strand_id
1 'polypeptide(L)'
;KQDAENSEESAVYNALQYLESINNKAYSYVLAELSDSEKQEEAYEWANQNPYLQKKMKLLNTVYQSGTAIQKKAAHVFLSTGLYHSSFFGPLYLFGQHKLPRTAELIKYALRITTLNGIYTGNKFRRDFFKLSKKEQKKVHDWVHDLCDKLYDNELNHIKLLYKHTDLEDKVEHYIHYTLNKALMNLGQEPKYPENVETLDPILTTGLM
;
A
#
# COMPACT_ATOMS: atom_id res chain seq x y z
N LYS A 1 -7.56 11.85 -11.32
CA LYS A 1 -7.45 12.90 -12.35
C LYS A 1 -8.81 13.40 -12.80
N GLN A 2 -9.78 12.52 -13.04
CA GLN A 2 -11.16 12.91 -13.41
C GLN A 2 -11.91 13.66 -12.28
N ASP A 3 -11.47 13.45 -11.02
CA ASP A 3 -12.07 14.05 -9.82
C ASP A 3 -11.26 15.27 -9.31
N ALA A 4 -10.34 15.84 -10.12
CA ALA A 4 -9.59 17.05 -9.77
C ALA A 4 -10.51 18.28 -9.75
N GLU A 5 -10.44 19.09 -8.69
CA GLU A 5 -11.31 20.24 -8.48
C GLU A 5 -10.86 21.47 -9.27
N ASN A 6 -9.56 21.55 -9.62
CA ASN A 6 -8.94 22.66 -10.34
C ASN A 6 -7.70 22.23 -11.12
N SER A 7 -7.10 23.16 -11.86
CA SER A 7 -5.91 22.94 -12.68
C SER A 7 -4.68 22.54 -11.85
N GLU A 8 -4.50 23.15 -10.69
CA GLU A 8 -3.39 22.91 -9.77
C GLU A 8 -3.44 21.49 -9.22
N GLU A 9 -4.60 21.01 -8.82
CA GLU A 9 -4.81 19.65 -8.37
C GLU A 9 -4.59 18.65 -9.51
N SER A 10 -5.04 18.97 -10.71
CA SER A 10 -4.78 18.16 -11.90
C SER A 10 -3.28 18.05 -12.19
N ALA A 11 -2.52 19.13 -12.01
CA ALA A 11 -1.06 19.14 -12.15
C ALA A 11 -0.39 18.22 -11.11
N VAL A 12 -0.84 18.26 -9.84
CA VAL A 12 -0.34 17.36 -8.79
C VAL A 12 -0.60 15.89 -9.15
N TYR A 13 -1.82 15.54 -9.57
CA TYR A 13 -2.12 14.15 -9.98
C TYR A 13 -1.30 13.70 -11.19
N ASN A 14 -1.01 14.60 -12.15
CA ASN A 14 -0.12 14.28 -13.27
C ASN A 14 1.32 13.99 -12.79
N ALA A 15 1.83 14.80 -11.86
CA ALA A 15 3.16 14.58 -11.27
C ALA A 15 3.22 13.26 -10.50
N LEU A 16 2.23 12.95 -9.68
CA LEU A 16 2.15 11.68 -8.94
C LEU A 16 2.07 10.49 -9.90
N GLN A 17 1.26 10.57 -10.97
CA GLN A 17 1.18 9.53 -12.00
C GLN A 17 2.51 9.30 -12.70
N TYR A 18 3.25 10.38 -13.00
CA TYR A 18 4.58 10.29 -13.59
C TYR A 18 5.56 9.59 -12.64
N LEU A 19 5.58 9.95 -11.36
CA LEU A 19 6.41 9.32 -10.35
C LEU A 19 6.10 7.82 -10.17
N GLU A 20 4.83 7.43 -10.19
CA GLU A 20 4.43 6.01 -10.16
C GLU A 20 4.89 5.24 -11.42
N SER A 21 4.91 5.90 -12.59
CA SER A 21 5.45 5.28 -13.80
C SER A 21 6.96 5.02 -13.71
N ILE A 22 7.71 5.89 -13.01
CA ILE A 22 9.13 5.67 -12.70
C ILE A 22 9.29 4.49 -11.74
N ASN A 23 8.46 4.38 -10.69
CA ASN A 23 8.48 3.25 -9.78
C ASN A 23 8.25 1.92 -10.52
N ASN A 24 7.24 1.85 -11.39
CA ASN A 24 6.97 0.66 -12.19
C ASN A 24 8.17 0.24 -13.02
N LYS A 25 8.85 1.20 -13.65
CA LYS A 25 10.08 0.93 -14.43
C LYS A 25 11.22 0.44 -13.53
N ALA A 26 11.38 1.04 -12.34
CA ALA A 26 12.38 0.62 -11.35
C ALA A 26 12.14 -0.83 -10.89
N TYR A 27 10.90 -1.22 -10.61
CA TYR A 27 10.57 -2.62 -10.25
C TYR A 27 10.89 -3.61 -11.37
N SER A 28 10.62 -3.25 -12.62
CA SER A 28 10.98 -4.08 -13.76
C SER A 28 12.50 -4.29 -13.87
N TYR A 29 13.29 -3.25 -13.61
CA TYR A 29 14.74 -3.38 -13.57
C TYR A 29 15.22 -4.26 -12.42
N VAL A 30 14.65 -4.09 -11.21
CA VAL A 30 14.98 -4.96 -10.06
C VAL A 30 14.72 -6.42 -10.41
N LEU A 31 13.58 -6.72 -11.01
CA LEU A 31 13.24 -8.09 -11.39
C LEU A 31 14.23 -8.63 -12.45
N ALA A 32 14.59 -7.81 -13.42
CA ALA A 32 15.55 -8.20 -14.48
C ALA A 32 16.96 -8.43 -13.94
N GLU A 33 17.39 -7.68 -12.92
CA GLU A 33 18.71 -7.86 -12.30
C GLU A 33 18.78 -9.07 -11.35
N LEU A 34 17.65 -9.47 -10.77
CA LEU A 34 17.57 -10.56 -9.79
C LEU A 34 17.25 -11.92 -10.42
N SER A 35 16.80 -11.95 -11.68
CA SER A 35 16.29 -13.17 -12.32
C SER A 35 16.55 -13.18 -13.83
N ASP A 36 16.70 -14.38 -14.39
CA ASP A 36 16.69 -14.62 -15.83
C ASP A 36 15.25 -14.54 -16.39
N SER A 37 15.13 -14.60 -17.73
CA SER A 37 13.84 -14.45 -18.41
C SER A 37 12.83 -15.53 -18.03
N GLU A 38 13.27 -16.76 -17.78
CA GLU A 38 12.41 -17.89 -17.40
C GLU A 38 11.79 -17.64 -16.00
N LYS A 39 12.61 -17.25 -15.04
CA LYS A 39 12.13 -16.90 -13.69
C LYS A 39 11.25 -15.65 -13.64
N GLN A 40 11.50 -14.69 -14.54
CA GLN A 40 10.60 -13.53 -14.67
C GLN A 40 9.22 -13.97 -15.14
N GLU A 41 9.16 -14.85 -16.16
CA GLU A 41 7.91 -15.38 -16.68
C GLU A 41 7.17 -16.19 -15.62
N GLU A 42 7.86 -17.09 -14.89
CA GLU A 42 7.32 -17.82 -13.75
C GLU A 42 6.75 -16.87 -12.66
N ALA A 43 7.45 -15.79 -12.34
CA ALA A 43 7.00 -14.81 -11.34
C ALA A 43 5.72 -14.08 -11.79
N TYR A 44 5.63 -13.70 -13.06
CA TYR A 44 4.42 -13.09 -13.62
C TYR A 44 3.25 -14.07 -13.66
N GLU A 45 3.51 -15.31 -14.06
CA GLU A 45 2.48 -16.37 -14.07
C GLU A 45 1.98 -16.65 -12.65
N TRP A 46 2.90 -16.80 -11.69
CA TRP A 46 2.55 -16.93 -10.28
C TRP A 46 1.68 -15.75 -9.78
N ALA A 47 2.04 -14.51 -10.11
CA ALA A 47 1.26 -13.35 -9.71
C ALA A 47 -0.14 -13.34 -10.33
N ASN A 48 -0.27 -13.76 -11.59
CA ASN A 48 -1.55 -13.87 -12.28
C ASN A 48 -2.44 -14.97 -11.71
N GLN A 49 -1.85 -16.06 -11.23
CA GLN A 49 -2.57 -17.20 -10.65
C GLN A 49 -2.81 -17.04 -9.14
N ASN A 50 -2.13 -16.11 -8.47
CA ASN A 50 -2.25 -15.93 -7.03
C ASN A 50 -3.64 -15.39 -6.65
N PRO A 51 -4.47 -16.18 -5.93
CA PRO A 51 -5.87 -15.81 -5.67
C PRO A 51 -5.99 -14.56 -4.77
N TYR A 52 -5.02 -14.32 -3.90
CA TYR A 52 -5.03 -13.19 -2.97
C TYR A 52 -4.62 -11.90 -3.67
N LEU A 53 -3.64 -11.93 -4.58
CA LEU A 53 -3.31 -10.79 -5.43
C LEU A 53 -4.49 -10.43 -6.34
N GLN A 54 -5.11 -11.42 -6.98
CA GLN A 54 -6.28 -11.19 -7.84
C GLN A 54 -7.47 -10.65 -7.04
N LYS A 55 -7.73 -11.16 -5.84
CA LYS A 55 -8.78 -10.66 -4.95
C LYS A 55 -8.50 -9.22 -4.51
N LYS A 56 -7.27 -8.88 -4.14
CA LYS A 56 -6.84 -7.52 -3.80
C LYS A 56 -7.11 -6.55 -4.95
N MET A 57 -6.67 -6.91 -6.15
CA MET A 57 -6.89 -6.11 -7.37
C MET A 57 -8.37 -5.92 -7.67
N LYS A 58 -9.17 -6.99 -7.55
CA LYS A 58 -10.61 -6.91 -7.77
C LYS A 58 -11.32 -6.01 -6.77
N LEU A 59 -10.98 -6.10 -5.47
CA LEU A 59 -11.54 -5.23 -4.42
C LEU A 59 -11.27 -3.75 -4.73
N LEU A 60 -10.02 -3.39 -4.99
CA LEU A 60 -9.62 -2.02 -5.28
C LEU A 60 -10.23 -1.51 -6.61
N ASN A 61 -10.17 -2.30 -7.67
CA ASN A 61 -10.73 -1.92 -8.97
C ASN A 61 -12.24 -1.70 -8.90
N THR A 62 -12.98 -2.50 -8.12
CA THR A 62 -14.40 -2.29 -7.90
C THR A 62 -14.68 -0.91 -7.29
N VAL A 63 -13.88 -0.51 -6.29
CA VAL A 63 -14.00 0.83 -5.69
C VAL A 63 -13.62 1.93 -6.70
N TYR A 64 -12.56 1.75 -7.47
CA TYR A 64 -12.15 2.75 -8.48
C TYR A 64 -13.18 2.91 -9.62
N GLN A 65 -13.87 1.86 -9.99
CA GLN A 65 -14.89 1.91 -11.05
C GLN A 65 -16.22 2.48 -10.57
N SER A 66 -16.72 2.02 -9.43
CA SER A 66 -18.08 2.27 -8.97
C SER A 66 -18.22 3.04 -7.65
N GLY A 67 -17.13 3.24 -6.92
CA GLY A 67 -17.13 3.97 -5.66
C GLY A 67 -17.29 5.48 -5.84
N THR A 68 -17.76 6.14 -4.77
CA THR A 68 -17.81 7.61 -4.69
C THR A 68 -16.39 8.20 -4.64
N ALA A 69 -16.25 9.50 -4.93
CA ALA A 69 -14.95 10.18 -4.90
C ALA A 69 -14.21 10.01 -3.56
N ILE A 70 -14.94 10.06 -2.45
CA ILE A 70 -14.35 9.86 -1.10
C ILE A 70 -13.92 8.40 -0.87
N GLN A 71 -14.67 7.42 -1.37
CA GLN A 71 -14.30 6.01 -1.30
C GLN A 71 -13.06 5.69 -2.14
N LYS A 72 -12.94 6.27 -3.35
CA LYS A 72 -11.76 6.14 -4.20
C LYS A 72 -10.51 6.68 -3.51
N LYS A 73 -10.61 7.84 -2.82
CA LYS A 73 -9.51 8.40 -2.03
C LYS A 73 -9.10 7.46 -0.89
N ALA A 74 -10.05 6.90 -0.14
CA ALA A 74 -9.76 5.95 0.92
C ALA A 74 -9.06 4.69 0.38
N ALA A 75 -9.60 4.08 -0.68
CA ALA A 75 -8.97 2.91 -1.32
C ALA A 75 -7.55 3.20 -1.79
N HIS A 76 -7.29 4.41 -2.32
CA HIS A 76 -5.95 4.81 -2.74
C HIS A 76 -4.99 4.97 -1.56
N VAL A 77 -5.45 5.50 -0.44
CA VAL A 77 -4.62 5.59 0.78
C VAL A 77 -4.29 4.21 1.33
N PHE A 78 -5.24 3.26 1.36
CA PHE A 78 -4.93 1.88 1.72
C PHE A 78 -3.94 1.23 0.77
N LEU A 79 -4.04 1.45 -0.52
CA LEU A 79 -3.09 0.92 -1.49
C LEU A 79 -1.69 1.50 -1.28
N SER A 80 -1.56 2.83 -1.23
CA SER A 80 -0.28 3.53 -1.20
C SER A 80 0.42 3.45 0.15
N THR A 81 -0.31 3.58 1.27
CA THR A 81 0.27 3.59 2.62
C THR A 81 0.27 2.21 3.27
N GLY A 82 -0.76 1.39 3.02
CA GLY A 82 -0.91 0.06 3.62
C GLY A 82 -0.25 -1.03 2.78
N LEU A 83 -0.85 -1.34 1.63
CA LEU A 83 -0.57 -2.56 0.88
C LEU A 83 0.75 -2.56 0.11
N TYR A 84 1.18 -1.42 -0.44
CA TYR A 84 2.49 -1.33 -1.09
C TYR A 84 3.62 -1.50 -0.08
N HIS A 85 3.47 -0.92 1.10
CA HIS A 85 4.47 -1.02 2.15
C HIS A 85 4.63 -2.46 2.64
N SER A 86 3.53 -3.19 2.87
CA SER A 86 3.58 -4.60 3.28
C SER A 86 4.29 -5.48 2.24
N SER A 87 4.10 -5.19 0.95
CA SER A 87 4.75 -5.92 -0.14
C SER A 87 6.26 -5.74 -0.17
N PHE A 88 6.80 -4.67 0.41
CA PHE A 88 8.24 -4.40 0.46
C PHE A 88 8.94 -4.96 1.71
N PHE A 89 8.22 -5.64 2.59
CA PHE A 89 8.81 -6.22 3.81
C PHE A 89 10.02 -7.10 3.49
N GLY A 90 9.91 -8.06 2.59
CA GLY A 90 10.96 -9.01 2.27
C GLY A 90 12.29 -8.35 1.85
N PRO A 91 12.32 -7.49 0.82
CA PRO A 91 13.52 -6.77 0.43
C PRO A 91 14.13 -5.89 1.52
N LEU A 92 13.30 -5.21 2.33
CA LEU A 92 13.78 -4.37 3.43
C LEU A 92 14.35 -5.22 4.57
N TYR A 93 13.74 -6.36 4.88
CA TYR A 93 14.24 -7.32 5.84
C TYR A 93 15.61 -7.90 5.42
N LEU A 94 15.75 -8.27 4.13
CA LEU A 94 17.03 -8.73 3.59
C LEU A 94 18.12 -7.65 3.64
N PHE A 95 17.75 -6.38 3.44
CA PHE A 95 18.67 -5.28 3.61
C PHE A 95 19.18 -5.15 5.05
N GLY A 96 18.32 -5.34 6.06
CA GLY A 96 18.71 -5.40 7.46
C GLY A 96 19.75 -6.49 7.76
N GLN A 97 19.81 -7.51 6.91
CA GLN A 97 20.82 -8.59 6.96
C GLN A 97 22.01 -8.33 6.03
N HIS A 98 22.23 -7.10 5.60
CA HIS A 98 23.30 -6.69 4.67
C HIS A 98 23.21 -7.35 3.27
N LYS A 99 21.99 -7.77 2.86
CA LYS A 99 21.71 -8.34 1.54
C LYS A 99 20.95 -7.34 0.67
N LEU A 100 21.13 -7.41 -0.64
CA LEU A 100 20.43 -6.62 -1.65
C LEU A 100 20.41 -5.09 -1.40
N PRO A 101 21.57 -4.42 -1.10
CA PRO A 101 21.58 -3.00 -0.74
C PRO A 101 21.04 -2.08 -1.84
N ARG A 102 21.36 -2.36 -3.12
CA ARG A 102 20.89 -1.55 -4.26
C ARG A 102 19.38 -1.69 -4.47
N THR A 103 18.85 -2.91 -4.35
CA THR A 103 17.40 -3.16 -4.43
C THR A 103 16.66 -2.42 -3.33
N ALA A 104 17.16 -2.48 -2.09
CA ALA A 104 16.56 -1.78 -0.96
C ALA A 104 16.60 -0.25 -1.13
N GLU A 105 17.65 0.30 -1.72
CA GLU A 105 17.73 1.73 -2.02
C GLU A 105 16.64 2.17 -3.01
N LEU A 106 16.44 1.43 -4.10
CA LEU A 106 15.36 1.69 -5.04
C LEU A 106 13.98 1.60 -4.38
N ILE A 107 13.75 0.58 -3.55
CA ILE A 107 12.51 0.42 -2.81
C ILE A 107 12.28 1.58 -1.83
N LYS A 108 13.31 2.07 -1.15
CA LYS A 108 13.19 3.26 -0.28
C LYS A 108 12.76 4.51 -1.05
N TYR A 109 13.24 4.73 -2.26
CA TYR A 109 12.77 5.83 -3.11
C TYR A 109 11.31 5.63 -3.50
N ALA A 110 10.91 4.42 -3.89
CA ALA A 110 9.52 4.11 -4.20
C ALA A 110 8.60 4.34 -2.99
N LEU A 111 9.01 3.91 -1.79
CA LEU A 111 8.26 4.14 -0.55
C LEU A 111 8.06 5.63 -0.24
N ARG A 112 9.05 6.48 -0.49
CA ARG A 112 8.89 7.94 -0.33
C ARG A 112 7.84 8.50 -1.26
N ILE A 113 7.81 8.06 -2.51
CA ILE A 113 6.82 8.49 -3.49
C ILE A 113 5.42 8.02 -3.08
N THR A 114 5.27 6.75 -2.73
CA THR A 114 3.97 6.21 -2.30
C THR A 114 3.48 6.83 -0.99
N THR A 115 4.40 7.14 -0.06
CA THR A 115 4.09 7.86 1.18
C THR A 115 3.56 9.26 0.89
N LEU A 116 4.23 10.03 0.03
CA LEU A 116 3.79 11.37 -0.38
C LEU A 116 2.39 11.31 -1.02
N ASN A 117 2.17 10.34 -1.89
CA ASN A 117 0.89 10.10 -2.55
C ASN A 117 -0.22 9.78 -1.53
N GLY A 118 0.07 8.90 -0.57
CA GLY A 118 -0.85 8.55 0.52
C GLY A 118 -1.19 9.74 1.42
N ILE A 119 -0.21 10.53 1.83
CA ILE A 119 -0.42 11.73 2.66
C ILE A 119 -1.24 12.77 1.91
N TYR A 120 -0.92 13.07 0.66
CA TYR A 120 -1.67 14.03 -0.15
C TYR A 120 -3.13 13.60 -0.30
N THR A 121 -3.36 12.36 -0.70
CA THR A 121 -4.72 11.81 -0.88
C THR A 121 -5.48 11.72 0.43
N GLY A 122 -4.82 11.37 1.54
CA GLY A 122 -5.40 11.36 2.87
C GLY A 122 -5.83 12.75 3.33
N ASN A 123 -5.04 13.80 3.05
CA ASN A 123 -5.44 15.18 3.32
C ASN A 123 -6.71 15.57 2.53
N LYS A 124 -6.79 15.17 1.24
CA LYS A 124 -7.97 15.41 0.41
C LYS A 124 -9.19 14.65 0.95
N PHE A 125 -9.01 13.39 1.37
CA PHE A 125 -10.07 12.61 2.00
C PHE A 125 -10.60 13.31 3.26
N ARG A 126 -9.72 13.70 4.20
CA ARG A 126 -10.13 14.36 5.45
C ARG A 126 -10.90 15.65 5.20
N ARG A 127 -10.40 16.48 4.27
CA ARG A 127 -11.08 17.71 3.88
C ARG A 127 -12.51 17.46 3.40
N ASP A 128 -12.70 16.45 2.56
CA ASP A 128 -14.03 16.09 2.03
C ASP A 128 -14.90 15.42 3.10
N PHE A 129 -14.32 14.58 3.95
CA PHE A 129 -15.01 13.93 5.06
C PHE A 129 -15.62 14.94 6.05
N PHE A 130 -14.88 15.98 6.40
CA PHE A 130 -15.36 17.00 7.35
C PHE A 130 -16.46 17.90 6.77
N LYS A 131 -16.66 17.94 5.45
CA LYS A 131 -17.79 18.65 4.82
C LYS A 131 -19.10 17.85 4.88
N LEU A 132 -19.04 16.55 5.17
CA LEU A 132 -20.21 15.68 5.25
C LEU A 132 -21.01 15.92 6.53
N SER A 133 -22.32 15.64 6.48
CA SER A 133 -23.16 15.55 7.68
C SER A 133 -22.70 14.43 8.61
N LYS A 134 -23.00 14.49 9.89
CA LYS A 134 -22.65 13.45 10.87
C LYS A 134 -23.14 12.06 10.48
N LYS A 135 -24.32 11.98 9.86
CA LYS A 135 -24.89 10.72 9.36
C LYS A 135 -24.07 10.13 8.20
N GLU A 136 -23.60 10.99 7.30
CA GLU A 136 -22.77 10.58 6.18
C GLU A 136 -21.34 10.24 6.65
N GLN A 137 -20.77 11.02 7.55
CA GLN A 137 -19.49 10.72 8.19
C GLN A 137 -19.49 9.30 8.79
N LYS A 138 -20.57 8.94 9.53
CA LYS A 138 -20.71 7.60 10.09
C LYS A 138 -20.72 6.52 9.00
N LYS A 139 -21.46 6.72 7.91
CA LYS A 139 -21.50 5.76 6.79
C LYS A 139 -20.14 5.57 6.15
N VAL A 140 -19.42 6.67 5.93
CA VAL A 140 -18.06 6.62 5.33
C VAL A 140 -17.09 5.95 6.31
N HIS A 141 -17.16 6.27 7.60
CA HIS A 141 -16.35 5.63 8.64
C HIS A 141 -16.59 4.10 8.65
N ASP A 142 -17.83 3.66 8.74
CA ASP A 142 -18.17 2.23 8.79
C ASP A 142 -17.68 1.52 7.51
N TRP A 143 -17.82 2.15 6.34
CA TRP A 143 -17.33 1.62 5.06
C TRP A 143 -15.81 1.55 4.99
N VAL A 144 -15.08 2.56 5.49
CA VAL A 144 -13.61 2.59 5.54
C VAL A 144 -13.09 1.41 6.38
N HIS A 145 -13.70 1.18 7.54
CA HIS A 145 -13.31 0.06 8.41
C HIS A 145 -13.64 -1.30 7.80
N ASP A 146 -14.80 -1.46 7.14
CA ASP A 146 -15.15 -2.70 6.41
C ASP A 146 -14.16 -2.98 5.26
N LEU A 147 -13.77 -1.96 4.51
CA LEU A 147 -12.75 -2.12 3.47
C LEU A 147 -11.39 -2.51 4.07
N CYS A 148 -10.99 -1.86 5.16
CA CYS A 148 -9.74 -2.17 5.87
C CYS A 148 -9.70 -3.64 6.31
N ASP A 149 -10.77 -4.15 6.90
CA ASP A 149 -10.88 -5.55 7.33
C ASP A 149 -10.76 -6.52 6.16
N LYS A 150 -11.48 -6.26 5.08
CA LYS A 150 -11.41 -7.09 3.86
C LYS A 150 -10.01 -7.12 3.25
N LEU A 151 -9.30 -6.00 3.28
CA LEU A 151 -7.93 -5.91 2.79
C LEU A 151 -6.96 -6.63 3.75
N TYR A 152 -7.12 -6.44 5.06
CA TYR A 152 -6.32 -7.14 6.06
C TYR A 152 -6.46 -8.65 5.98
N ASP A 153 -7.68 -9.17 6.00
CA ASP A 153 -7.94 -10.62 5.91
C ASP A 153 -7.34 -11.22 4.65
N ASN A 154 -7.42 -10.50 3.54
CA ASN A 154 -6.83 -10.93 2.30
C ASN A 154 -5.30 -10.91 2.32
N GLU A 155 -4.70 -9.85 2.89
CA GLU A 155 -3.26 -9.70 3.00
C GLU A 155 -2.68 -10.75 3.96
N LEU A 156 -3.34 -11.03 5.08
CA LEU A 156 -2.96 -12.08 6.03
C LEU A 156 -2.88 -13.47 5.36
N ASN A 157 -3.87 -13.80 4.53
CA ASN A 157 -3.82 -15.06 3.77
C ASN A 157 -2.73 -15.06 2.69
N HIS A 158 -2.47 -13.90 2.08
CA HIS A 158 -1.39 -13.74 1.11
C HIS A 158 -0.01 -13.99 1.74
N ILE A 159 0.27 -13.37 2.90
CA ILE A 159 1.55 -13.57 3.59
C ILE A 159 1.76 -14.99 4.08
N LYS A 160 0.70 -15.66 4.59
CA LYS A 160 0.77 -17.08 4.96
C LYS A 160 1.17 -17.96 3.79
N LEU A 161 0.72 -17.65 2.58
CA LEU A 161 1.13 -18.34 1.37
C LEU A 161 2.57 -18.00 0.97
N LEU A 162 2.93 -16.71 1.00
CA LEU A 162 4.22 -16.20 0.52
C LEU A 162 5.38 -16.61 1.44
N TYR A 163 5.15 -16.57 2.76
CA TYR A 163 6.19 -16.81 3.78
C TYR A 163 6.11 -18.16 4.48
N LYS A 164 5.24 -19.09 4.02
CA LYS A 164 4.96 -20.40 4.66
C LYS A 164 6.16 -21.28 4.93
N HIS A 165 7.31 -21.02 4.31
CA HIS A 165 8.56 -21.77 4.47
C HIS A 165 9.65 -20.93 5.17
N THR A 166 9.23 -19.90 5.88
CA THR A 166 10.12 -18.98 6.61
C THR A 166 9.57 -18.72 8.01
N ASP A 167 10.41 -18.28 8.93
CA ASP A 167 9.99 -17.85 10.27
C ASP A 167 9.61 -16.35 10.29
N LEU A 168 9.02 -15.83 9.20
CA LEU A 168 8.75 -14.42 9.03
C LEU A 168 7.25 -14.06 9.12
N GLU A 169 6.35 -15.03 9.16
CA GLU A 169 4.90 -14.78 9.10
C GLU A 169 4.45 -13.77 10.17
N ASP A 170 4.81 -13.98 11.44
CA ASP A 170 4.42 -13.08 12.54
C ASP A 170 5.01 -11.66 12.37
N LYS A 171 6.27 -11.56 11.90
CA LYS A 171 6.91 -10.26 11.68
C LYS A 171 6.24 -9.48 10.57
N VAL A 172 5.84 -10.17 9.49
CA VAL A 172 5.12 -9.54 8.38
C VAL A 172 3.72 -9.12 8.81
N GLU A 173 3.02 -9.93 9.62
CA GLU A 173 1.71 -9.59 10.17
C GLU A 173 1.79 -8.31 11.03
N HIS A 174 2.76 -8.21 11.95
CA HIS A 174 2.99 -6.99 12.73
C HIS A 174 3.27 -5.78 11.85
N TYR A 175 4.02 -5.95 10.76
CA TYR A 175 4.29 -4.88 9.82
C TYR A 175 3.03 -4.45 9.05
N ILE A 176 2.14 -5.37 8.70
CA ILE A 176 0.84 -5.07 8.09
C ILE A 176 -0.04 -4.28 9.07
N HIS A 177 -0.09 -4.67 10.36
CA HIS A 177 -0.79 -3.91 11.39
C HIS A 177 -0.32 -2.45 11.41
N TYR A 178 0.99 -2.25 11.46
CA TYR A 178 1.59 -0.92 11.46
C TYR A 178 1.21 -0.12 10.20
N THR A 179 1.35 -0.70 9.00
CA THR A 179 1.08 0.02 7.74
C THR A 179 -0.40 0.33 7.54
N LEU A 180 -1.31 -0.57 7.94
CA LEU A 180 -2.76 -0.31 7.87
C LEU A 180 -3.21 0.71 8.92
N ASN A 181 -2.65 0.70 10.13
CA ASN A 181 -2.87 1.76 11.11
C ASN A 181 -2.42 3.11 10.59
N LYS A 182 -1.25 3.20 9.93
CA LYS A 182 -0.80 4.43 9.23
C LYS A 182 -1.77 4.87 8.15
N ALA A 183 -2.34 3.94 7.38
CA ALA A 183 -3.35 4.27 6.38
C ALA A 183 -4.63 4.83 7.02
N LEU A 184 -5.11 4.21 8.11
CA LEU A 184 -6.24 4.72 8.89
C LEU A 184 -5.96 6.12 9.45
N MET A 185 -4.80 6.35 10.05
CA MET A 185 -4.39 7.68 10.56
C MET A 185 -4.32 8.72 9.44
N ASN A 186 -3.82 8.37 8.25
CA ASN A 186 -3.84 9.26 7.10
C ASN A 186 -5.25 9.65 6.67
N LEU A 187 -6.23 8.76 6.89
CA LEU A 187 -7.66 9.03 6.68
C LEU A 187 -8.33 9.76 7.87
N GLY A 188 -7.58 10.07 8.94
CA GLY A 188 -8.14 10.66 10.15
C GLY A 188 -9.05 9.71 10.93
N GLN A 189 -8.79 8.41 10.80
CA GLN A 189 -9.44 7.35 11.56
C GLN A 189 -8.52 6.87 12.68
N GLU A 190 -9.09 6.31 13.75
CA GLU A 190 -8.31 5.72 14.84
C GLU A 190 -7.61 4.43 14.38
N PRO A 191 -6.40 4.16 14.90
CA PRO A 191 -5.72 2.88 14.69
C PRO A 191 -6.59 1.73 15.20
N LYS A 192 -6.55 0.59 14.51
CA LYS A 192 -7.42 -0.55 14.83
C LYS A 192 -6.65 -1.78 15.29
N TYR A 193 -5.45 -1.98 14.74
CA TYR A 193 -4.66 -3.17 14.98
C TYR A 193 -3.66 -2.96 16.12
N PRO A 194 -3.28 -4.04 16.86
CA PRO A 194 -2.24 -3.95 17.87
C PRO A 194 -0.92 -3.44 17.26
N GLU A 195 -0.33 -2.42 17.88
CA GLU A 195 0.99 -1.91 17.48
C GLU A 195 2.03 -2.44 18.46
N ASN A 196 2.90 -3.30 17.95
CA ASN A 196 4.12 -3.73 18.64
C ASN A 196 5.32 -3.07 17.95
N VAL A 197 5.37 -1.73 18.03
CA VAL A 197 6.39 -0.90 17.34
C VAL A 197 7.80 -1.26 17.83
N GLU A 198 7.95 -1.70 19.08
CA GLU A 198 9.23 -2.11 19.68
C GLU A 198 9.86 -3.34 18.99
N THR A 199 9.06 -4.13 18.28
CA THR A 199 9.53 -5.33 17.57
C THR A 199 9.81 -5.10 16.08
N LEU A 200 9.48 -3.92 15.56
CA LEU A 200 9.76 -3.58 14.16
C LEU A 200 11.18 -3.07 14.02
N ASP A 201 11.96 -3.72 13.16
CA ASP A 201 13.28 -3.24 12.77
C ASP A 201 13.18 -1.80 12.25
N PRO A 202 14.01 -0.85 12.74
CA PRO A 202 14.03 0.52 12.26
C PRO A 202 14.13 0.66 10.74
N ILE A 203 14.71 -0.31 10.06
CA ILE A 203 14.80 -0.35 8.59
C ILE A 203 13.42 -0.46 7.93
N LEU A 204 12.50 -1.20 8.52
CA LEU A 204 11.14 -1.36 8.03
C LEU A 204 10.31 -0.07 8.16
N THR A 205 10.70 0.80 9.08
CA THR A 205 10.01 2.07 9.37
C THR A 205 10.64 3.29 8.69
N THR A 206 11.87 3.18 8.20
CA THR A 206 12.68 4.30 7.66
C THR A 206 12.14 4.93 6.35
N GLY A 207 11.13 4.39 5.74
CA GLY A 207 10.51 4.97 4.55
C GLY A 207 9.20 5.72 4.84
N LEU A 208 8.78 5.74 6.10
CA LEU A 208 7.45 6.18 6.54
C LEU A 208 7.48 7.51 7.33
N MET A 209 8.66 8.11 7.50
CA MET A 209 8.84 9.44 8.11
C MET A 209 9.05 10.50 7.05
#